data_039a6fdf8cb0a40f296892cdf7dd043b
#
_entry.id   039a6fdf8cb0a40f296892cdf7dd043b
#
_cell.length_a   1.000
_cell.length_b   1.000
_cell.length_c   1.000
_cell.angle_alpha   90.00
_cell.angle_beta   90.00
_cell.angle_gamma   90.00
#
_symmetry.space_group_name_H-M   'P 1'
#
loop_
_entity.id
_entity.type
_entity.pdbx_description
1 polymer ?
#
loop_
_entity_poly.entity_id
_entity_poly.type
_entity_poly.pdbx_seq_one_letter_code
_entity_poly.pdbx_strand_id
1 'polypeptide(L)'
;MENFDIKKQTLCNVGEYNYLLRDGVDKFLSDFCKQNKPKSVLEIGTAFGYSAYVLLSSCDCKLISVEKDQAKVSVAKQNLQNAGFENRFQILCGDAGELITTLDQKFDLIFLDGPKGQYIKYLPILKTLLNPNGALIADNVYFQGKVLAQGFVPHKHRTIVVNLRKYLQEISDDPDFQTQVLDIGDGISVSLLKGVSKK
;
A
#
# COMPACT_ATOMS: atom_id res chain seq x y z
N MET A 1 4.35 -18.94 -22.64
CA MET A 1 3.36 -18.51 -21.64
C MET A 1 3.02 -17.07 -21.99
N GLU A 2 1.80 -16.84 -22.49
CA GLU A 2 1.30 -15.48 -22.72
C GLU A 2 1.38 -14.72 -21.38
N ASN A 3 1.97 -13.53 -21.42
CA ASN A 3 2.02 -12.65 -20.26
C ASN A 3 0.58 -12.39 -19.79
N PHE A 4 0.20 -12.98 -18.67
CA PHE A 4 -1.09 -12.74 -18.04
C PHE A 4 -1.16 -11.25 -17.67
N ASP A 5 -1.86 -10.49 -18.49
CA ASP A 5 -2.01 -9.05 -18.29
C ASP A 5 -3.17 -8.79 -17.33
N ILE A 6 -2.88 -8.88 -16.03
CA ILE A 6 -3.86 -8.61 -14.97
C ILE A 6 -4.39 -7.17 -15.04
N LYS A 7 -3.60 -6.23 -15.57
CA LYS A 7 -4.03 -4.85 -15.83
C LYS A 7 -5.17 -4.83 -16.84
N LYS A 8 -4.98 -5.55 -17.95
CA LYS A 8 -5.97 -5.70 -19.02
C LYS A 8 -7.20 -6.48 -18.53
N GLN A 9 -7.01 -7.52 -17.72
CA GLN A 9 -8.09 -8.33 -17.17
C GLN A 9 -8.90 -7.59 -16.12
N THR A 10 -8.26 -6.77 -15.26
CA THR A 10 -8.93 -5.87 -14.32
C THR A 10 -9.77 -4.84 -15.06
N LEU A 11 -9.25 -4.27 -16.16
CA LEU A 11 -9.97 -3.33 -17.02
C LEU A 11 -11.15 -3.99 -17.75
N CYS A 12 -10.97 -5.19 -18.28
CA CYS A 12 -12.02 -5.92 -19.01
C CYS A 12 -13.17 -6.38 -18.10
N ASN A 13 -12.87 -6.78 -16.87
CA ASN A 13 -13.88 -7.35 -15.95
C ASN A 13 -14.63 -6.30 -15.13
N VAL A 14 -14.09 -5.09 -14.95
CA VAL A 14 -14.61 -4.11 -14.01
C VAL A 14 -14.88 -2.74 -14.63
N GLY A 15 -14.30 -2.43 -15.78
CA GLY A 15 -14.53 -1.17 -16.50
C GLY A 15 -14.06 0.10 -15.78
N GLU A 16 -13.37 -0.01 -14.64
CA GLU A 16 -12.99 1.11 -13.80
C GLU A 16 -11.48 1.27 -13.68
N TYR A 17 -10.91 2.27 -14.33
CA TYR A 17 -9.49 2.66 -14.21
C TYR A 17 -9.09 3.14 -12.81
N ASN A 18 -10.06 3.46 -11.93
CA ASN A 18 -9.81 4.06 -10.63
C ASN A 18 -9.13 3.15 -9.60
N TYR A 19 -9.05 1.84 -9.89
CA TYR A 19 -8.46 0.83 -9.01
C TYR A 19 -7.10 0.33 -9.49
N LEU A 20 -6.53 0.98 -10.50
CA LEU A 20 -5.16 0.73 -10.91
C LEU A 20 -4.23 1.73 -10.22
N LEU A 21 -2.99 1.29 -9.97
CA LEU A 21 -1.93 2.18 -9.54
C LEU A 21 -1.74 3.31 -10.57
N ARG A 22 -1.49 4.52 -10.08
CA ARG A 22 -1.17 5.67 -10.93
C ARG A 22 0.12 5.42 -11.71
N ASP A 23 0.29 6.15 -12.80
CA ASP A 23 1.45 6.01 -13.68
C ASP A 23 2.78 6.08 -12.92
N GLY A 24 3.61 5.06 -13.12
CA GLY A 24 4.92 4.93 -12.50
C GLY A 24 4.95 4.29 -11.12
N VAL A 25 3.79 4.18 -10.42
CA VAL A 25 3.74 3.55 -9.08
C VAL A 25 4.02 2.05 -9.18
N ASP A 26 3.46 1.38 -10.18
CA ASP A 26 3.70 -0.05 -10.45
C ASP A 26 5.18 -0.33 -10.73
N LYS A 27 5.80 0.50 -11.56
CA LYS A 27 7.25 0.41 -11.83
C LYS A 27 8.06 0.65 -10.55
N PHE A 28 7.73 1.68 -9.79
CA PHE A 28 8.40 2.00 -8.53
C PHE A 28 8.33 0.83 -7.54
N LEU A 29 7.14 0.26 -7.29
CA LEU A 29 6.97 -0.90 -6.40
C LEU A 29 7.76 -2.11 -6.88
N SER A 30 7.72 -2.38 -8.20
CA SER A 30 8.48 -3.47 -8.79
C SER A 30 9.99 -3.30 -8.59
N ASP A 31 10.53 -2.12 -8.86
CA ASP A 31 11.95 -1.83 -8.71
C ASP A 31 12.36 -1.87 -7.23
N PHE A 32 11.53 -1.32 -6.32
CA PHE A 32 11.74 -1.39 -4.88
C PHE A 32 11.80 -2.84 -4.38
N CYS A 33 10.85 -3.69 -4.79
CA CYS A 33 10.81 -5.10 -4.40
C CYS A 33 12.01 -5.89 -4.95
N LYS A 34 12.41 -5.65 -6.20
CA LYS A 34 13.60 -6.31 -6.79
C LYS A 34 14.89 -5.94 -6.06
N GLN A 35 15.01 -4.68 -5.64
CA GLN A 35 16.20 -4.17 -4.95
C GLN A 35 16.27 -4.66 -3.50
N ASN A 36 15.16 -4.56 -2.75
CA ASN A 36 15.12 -4.81 -1.31
C ASN A 36 14.73 -6.25 -0.96
N LYS A 37 14.11 -6.99 -1.89
CA LYS A 37 13.74 -8.42 -1.77
C LYS A 37 12.96 -8.74 -0.48
N PRO A 38 11.88 -8.01 -0.17
CA PRO A 38 11.07 -8.28 1.01
C PRO A 38 10.56 -9.72 0.96
N LYS A 39 10.51 -10.40 2.12
CA LYS A 39 10.00 -11.76 2.26
C LYS A 39 8.58 -11.79 2.83
N SER A 40 8.22 -10.78 3.60
CA SER A 40 6.89 -10.61 4.19
C SER A 40 6.33 -9.23 3.83
N VAL A 41 5.15 -9.21 3.22
CA VAL A 41 4.49 -7.98 2.75
C VAL A 41 3.08 -7.89 3.29
N LEU A 42 2.72 -6.73 3.83
CA LEU A 42 1.35 -6.35 4.15
C LEU A 42 0.86 -5.30 3.14
N GLU A 43 -0.31 -5.52 2.58
CA GLU A 43 -0.98 -4.53 1.74
C GLU A 43 -2.30 -4.10 2.38
N ILE A 44 -2.59 -2.81 2.39
CA ILE A 44 -3.85 -2.24 2.84
C ILE A 44 -4.55 -1.62 1.63
N GLY A 45 -5.61 -2.28 1.16
CA GLY A 45 -6.36 -1.86 -0.04
C GLY A 45 -5.97 -2.67 -1.29
N THR A 46 -6.42 -3.91 -1.35
CA THR A 46 -6.18 -4.81 -2.50
C THR A 46 -6.98 -4.45 -3.74
N ALA A 47 -8.18 -3.90 -3.58
CA ALA A 47 -9.15 -3.75 -4.66
C ALA A 47 -9.27 -5.04 -5.49
N PHE A 48 -8.90 -5.01 -6.77
CA PHE A 48 -8.98 -6.17 -7.67
C PHE A 48 -7.66 -6.96 -7.79
N GLY A 49 -6.65 -6.65 -6.95
CA GLY A 49 -5.40 -7.40 -6.83
C GLY A 49 -4.27 -6.96 -7.75
N TYR A 50 -4.35 -5.77 -8.38
CA TYR A 50 -3.28 -5.33 -9.30
C TYR A 50 -1.96 -5.03 -8.56
N SER A 51 -2.00 -4.25 -7.49
CA SER A 51 -0.83 -3.96 -6.66
C SER A 51 -0.26 -5.22 -6.01
N ALA A 52 -1.14 -6.11 -5.51
CA ALA A 52 -0.74 -7.44 -5.00
C ALA A 52 0.01 -8.26 -6.06
N TYR A 53 -0.47 -8.25 -7.32
CA TYR A 53 0.21 -8.90 -8.44
C TYR A 53 1.59 -8.30 -8.70
N VAL A 54 1.71 -6.97 -8.71
CA VAL A 54 3.01 -6.28 -8.89
C VAL A 54 4.00 -6.70 -7.81
N LEU A 55 3.58 -6.70 -6.54
CA LEU A 55 4.40 -7.10 -5.40
C LEU A 55 4.86 -8.56 -5.52
N LEU A 56 3.93 -9.50 -5.74
CA LEU A 56 4.21 -10.93 -5.85
C LEU A 56 5.06 -11.31 -7.07
N SER A 57 4.90 -10.59 -8.18
CA SER A 57 5.69 -10.80 -9.40
C SER A 57 7.13 -10.29 -9.27
N SER A 58 7.35 -9.31 -8.39
CA SER A 58 8.62 -8.58 -8.31
C SER A 58 9.60 -9.16 -7.30
N CYS A 59 9.13 -9.93 -6.33
CA CYS A 59 9.96 -10.60 -5.33
C CYS A 59 9.34 -11.92 -4.84
N ASP A 60 10.17 -12.78 -4.25
CA ASP A 60 9.74 -14.03 -3.61
C ASP A 60 9.28 -13.72 -2.17
N CYS A 61 8.06 -13.20 -2.05
CA CYS A 61 7.45 -12.83 -0.77
C CYS A 61 6.17 -13.61 -0.48
N LYS A 62 5.77 -13.62 0.80
CA LYS A 62 4.42 -13.93 1.25
C LYS A 62 3.68 -12.61 1.46
N LEU A 63 2.46 -12.52 0.93
CA LEU A 63 1.62 -11.34 1.00
C LEU A 63 0.39 -11.59 1.88
N ILE A 64 0.15 -10.72 2.85
CA ILE A 64 -1.18 -10.54 3.45
C ILE A 64 -1.74 -9.23 2.90
N SER A 65 -2.96 -9.30 2.39
CA SER A 65 -3.65 -8.11 1.91
C SER A 65 -4.99 -7.94 2.59
N VAL A 66 -5.43 -6.69 2.76
CA VAL A 66 -6.69 -6.33 3.42
C VAL A 66 -7.58 -5.59 2.44
N GLU A 67 -8.82 -6.04 2.29
CA GLU A 67 -9.85 -5.38 1.48
C GLU A 67 -11.20 -5.49 2.19
N LYS A 68 -11.96 -4.39 2.20
CA LYS A 68 -13.25 -4.32 2.88
C LYS A 68 -14.40 -4.92 2.07
N ASP A 69 -14.31 -4.81 0.75
CA ASP A 69 -15.36 -5.23 -0.17
C ASP A 69 -15.20 -6.70 -0.55
N GLN A 70 -16.12 -7.54 -0.10
CA GLN A 70 -16.12 -8.99 -0.37
C GLN A 70 -16.15 -9.31 -1.87
N ALA A 71 -16.82 -8.51 -2.69
CA ALA A 71 -16.86 -8.75 -4.14
C ALA A 71 -15.47 -8.52 -4.76
N LYS A 72 -14.76 -7.46 -4.34
CA LYS A 72 -13.39 -7.18 -4.76
C LYS A 72 -12.42 -8.27 -4.29
N VAL A 73 -12.56 -8.73 -3.03
CA VAL A 73 -11.78 -9.86 -2.50
C VAL A 73 -11.91 -11.10 -3.38
N SER A 74 -13.13 -11.42 -3.81
CA SER A 74 -13.38 -12.60 -4.66
C SER A 74 -12.67 -12.48 -6.02
N VAL A 75 -12.75 -11.31 -6.64
CA VAL A 75 -12.08 -11.04 -7.93
C VAL A 75 -10.56 -11.01 -7.77
N ALA A 76 -10.04 -10.36 -6.73
CA ALA A 76 -8.61 -10.32 -6.46
C ALA A 76 -8.01 -11.73 -6.24
N LYS A 77 -8.69 -12.57 -5.47
CA LYS A 77 -8.29 -13.98 -5.29
C LYS A 77 -8.21 -14.73 -6.60
N GLN A 78 -9.25 -14.62 -7.44
CA GLN A 78 -9.27 -15.27 -8.76
C GLN A 78 -8.14 -14.77 -9.65
N ASN A 79 -7.88 -13.45 -9.68
CA ASN A 79 -6.82 -12.86 -10.48
C ASN A 79 -5.44 -13.36 -10.04
N LEU A 80 -5.17 -13.42 -8.75
CA LEU A 80 -3.88 -13.86 -8.21
C LEU A 80 -3.68 -15.38 -8.35
N GLN A 81 -4.75 -16.19 -8.25
CA GLN A 81 -4.70 -17.61 -8.54
C GLN A 81 -4.40 -17.87 -10.01
N ASN A 82 -5.09 -17.19 -10.92
CA ASN A 82 -4.84 -17.30 -12.36
C ASN A 82 -3.42 -16.88 -12.76
N ALA A 83 -2.79 -16.00 -11.95
CA ALA A 83 -1.40 -15.61 -12.10
C ALA A 83 -0.39 -16.61 -11.47
N GLY A 84 -0.86 -17.69 -10.84
CA GLY A 84 -0.01 -18.75 -10.25
C GLY A 84 0.54 -18.42 -8.87
N PHE A 85 -0.13 -17.54 -8.10
CA PHE A 85 0.34 -17.12 -6.77
C PHE A 85 -0.44 -17.76 -5.61
N GLU A 86 -1.27 -18.78 -5.83
CA GLU A 86 -2.21 -19.34 -4.86
C GLU A 86 -1.59 -19.69 -3.49
N ASN A 87 -0.30 -20.05 -3.47
CA ASN A 87 0.42 -20.43 -2.24
C ASN A 87 1.20 -19.26 -1.60
N ARG A 88 1.08 -18.05 -2.14
CA ARG A 88 1.92 -16.90 -1.75
C ARG A 88 1.13 -15.71 -1.23
N PHE A 89 -0.20 -15.76 -1.22
CA PHE A 89 -1.02 -14.67 -0.72
C PHE A 89 -2.15 -15.15 0.19
N GLN A 90 -2.59 -14.25 1.06
CA GLN A 90 -3.83 -14.32 1.83
C GLN A 90 -4.52 -12.97 1.73
N ILE A 91 -5.83 -12.95 1.43
CA ILE A 91 -6.62 -11.72 1.46
C ILE A 91 -7.62 -11.82 2.60
N LEU A 92 -7.52 -10.90 3.54
CA LEU A 92 -8.44 -10.72 4.67
C LEU A 92 -9.55 -9.76 4.27
N CYS A 93 -10.81 -10.19 4.44
CA CYS A 93 -11.96 -9.35 4.15
C CYS A 93 -12.43 -8.65 5.42
N GLY A 94 -12.39 -7.31 5.45
CA GLY A 94 -12.86 -6.54 6.59
C GLY A 94 -12.28 -5.13 6.66
N ASP A 95 -12.65 -4.41 7.71
CA ASP A 95 -12.12 -3.07 7.97
C ASP A 95 -10.62 -3.13 8.33
N ALA A 96 -9.81 -2.35 7.63
CA ALA A 96 -8.36 -2.37 7.84
C ALA A 96 -7.98 -1.92 9.26
N GLY A 97 -8.70 -0.93 9.83
CA GLY A 97 -8.43 -0.45 11.19
C GLY A 97 -8.64 -1.51 12.26
N GLU A 98 -9.53 -2.46 12.02
CA GLU A 98 -9.75 -3.60 12.91
C GLU A 98 -8.74 -4.70 12.64
N LEU A 99 -8.60 -5.11 11.38
CA LEU A 99 -7.79 -6.27 11.00
C LEU A 99 -6.29 -6.08 11.31
N ILE A 100 -5.72 -4.87 11.09
CA ILE A 100 -4.30 -4.64 11.40
C ILE A 100 -3.98 -4.78 12.88
N THR A 101 -4.96 -4.61 13.78
CA THR A 101 -4.76 -4.80 15.23
C THR A 101 -4.70 -6.26 15.64
N THR A 102 -5.17 -7.17 14.79
CA THR A 102 -5.18 -8.62 15.05
C THR A 102 -3.98 -9.36 14.49
N LEU A 103 -3.14 -8.67 13.72
CA LEU A 103 -1.93 -9.26 13.14
C LEU A 103 -0.84 -9.36 14.21
N ASP A 104 -0.27 -10.54 14.36
CA ASP A 104 0.78 -10.87 15.34
C ASP A 104 2.17 -11.03 14.71
N GLN A 105 2.26 -10.91 13.37
CA GLN A 105 3.51 -11.03 12.62
C GLN A 105 4.03 -9.66 12.16
N LYS A 106 5.31 -9.62 11.79
CA LYS A 106 5.96 -8.42 11.26
C LYS A 106 6.25 -8.55 9.77
N PHE A 107 6.41 -7.40 9.13
CA PHE A 107 6.56 -7.29 7.68
C PHE A 107 7.82 -6.52 7.29
N ASP A 108 8.45 -6.94 6.20
CA ASP A 108 9.58 -6.23 5.60
C ASP A 108 9.13 -5.04 4.77
N LEU A 109 7.90 -5.11 4.24
CA LEU A 109 7.26 -4.06 3.47
C LEU A 109 5.78 -3.97 3.85
N ILE A 110 5.32 -2.77 4.12
CA ILE A 110 3.89 -2.44 4.23
C ILE A 110 3.56 -1.47 3.10
N PHE A 111 2.62 -1.86 2.23
CA PHE A 111 2.07 -1.00 1.18
C PHE A 111 0.69 -0.50 1.60
N LEU A 112 0.55 0.81 1.74
CA LEU A 112 -0.66 1.47 2.23
C LEU A 112 -1.34 2.21 1.08
N ASP A 113 -2.37 1.60 0.50
CA ASP A 113 -3.23 2.17 -0.56
C ASP A 113 -4.71 2.07 -0.22
N GLY A 114 -5.02 2.20 1.05
CA GLY A 114 -6.38 2.15 1.59
C GLY A 114 -7.07 3.53 1.67
N PRO A 115 -8.02 3.69 2.60
CA PRO A 115 -8.76 4.95 2.79
C PRO A 115 -7.84 6.05 3.33
N LYS A 116 -7.55 7.04 2.48
CA LYS A 116 -6.54 8.10 2.69
C LYS A 116 -6.72 8.88 4.01
N GLY A 117 -7.98 9.10 4.42
CA GLY A 117 -8.29 9.77 5.67
C GLY A 117 -7.96 8.98 6.94
N GLN A 118 -7.56 7.71 6.82
CA GLN A 118 -7.25 6.84 7.96
C GLN A 118 -5.73 6.60 8.15
N TYR A 119 -4.88 7.05 7.23
CA TYR A 119 -3.43 6.80 7.28
C TYR A 119 -2.80 7.21 8.61
N ILE A 120 -3.18 8.39 9.12
CA ILE A 120 -2.71 8.89 10.41
C ILE A 120 -3.10 7.97 11.59
N LYS A 121 -4.28 7.34 11.53
CA LYS A 121 -4.73 6.41 12.58
C LYS A 121 -4.03 5.06 12.48
N TYR A 122 -3.70 4.63 11.27
CA TYR A 122 -3.00 3.36 11.05
C TYR A 122 -1.52 3.45 11.40
N LEU A 123 -0.89 4.61 11.26
CA LEU A 123 0.55 4.81 11.41
C LEU A 123 1.13 4.20 12.69
N PRO A 124 0.59 4.43 13.90
CA PRO A 124 1.15 3.85 15.13
C PRO A 124 1.15 2.32 15.10
N ILE A 125 0.08 1.71 14.59
CA ILE A 125 -0.06 0.25 14.51
C ILE A 125 0.89 -0.31 13.45
N LEU A 126 0.89 0.28 12.24
CA LEU A 126 1.74 -0.16 11.14
C LEU A 126 3.23 -0.08 11.51
N LYS A 127 3.63 0.94 12.27
CA LYS A 127 5.00 1.03 12.81
C LYS A 127 5.36 -0.19 13.66
N THR A 128 4.45 -0.68 14.50
CA THR A 128 4.69 -1.88 15.32
C THR A 128 4.75 -3.16 14.51
N LEU A 129 4.11 -3.19 13.34
CA LEU A 129 4.10 -4.34 12.44
C LEU A 129 5.31 -4.40 11.49
N LEU A 130 6.18 -3.39 11.48
CA LEU A 130 7.40 -3.42 10.67
C LEU A 130 8.52 -4.21 11.34
N ASN A 131 9.26 -4.94 10.52
CA ASN A 131 10.58 -5.45 10.88
C ASN A 131 11.58 -4.29 11.00
N PRO A 132 12.65 -4.42 11.80
CA PRO A 132 13.80 -3.51 11.72
C PRO A 132 14.32 -3.43 10.27
N ASN A 133 14.57 -2.22 9.77
CA ASN A 133 14.87 -1.90 8.37
C ASN A 133 13.74 -2.16 7.38
N GLY A 134 12.54 -2.46 7.85
CA GLY A 134 11.35 -2.58 7.01
C GLY A 134 10.88 -1.22 6.47
N ALA A 135 10.10 -1.26 5.40
CA ALA A 135 9.58 -0.09 4.72
C ALA A 135 8.06 0.06 4.86
N LEU A 136 7.60 1.28 5.12
CA LEU A 136 6.21 1.69 4.93
C LEU A 136 6.13 2.59 3.69
N ILE A 137 5.42 2.14 2.67
CA ILE A 137 5.17 2.89 1.43
C ILE A 137 3.68 3.22 1.39
N ALA A 138 3.34 4.53 1.31
CA ALA A 138 1.96 4.97 1.19
C ALA A 138 1.74 5.71 -0.13
N ASP A 139 0.69 5.29 -0.85
CA ASP A 139 0.30 5.87 -2.15
C ASP A 139 -0.73 7.01 -2.00
N ASN A 140 -0.76 7.87 -3.02
CA ASN A 140 -1.65 9.03 -3.19
C ASN A 140 -1.61 10.02 -2.02
N VAL A 141 -0.45 10.26 -1.46
CA VAL A 141 -0.28 11.17 -0.32
C VAL A 141 -0.52 12.63 -0.68
N TYR A 142 -0.53 13.00 -1.97
CA TYR A 142 -0.88 14.35 -2.44
C TYR A 142 -2.38 14.55 -2.62
N PHE A 143 -3.15 13.48 -2.76
CA PHE A 143 -4.60 13.51 -2.91
C PHE A 143 -5.06 14.51 -3.98
N GLN A 144 -4.67 14.24 -5.22
CA GLN A 144 -4.91 15.11 -6.39
C GLN A 144 -4.31 16.52 -6.19
N GLY A 145 -3.13 16.59 -5.59
CA GLY A 145 -2.44 17.86 -5.30
C GLY A 145 -3.04 18.68 -4.16
N LYS A 146 -4.19 18.27 -3.58
CA LYS A 146 -4.91 19.04 -2.55
C LYS A 146 -4.13 19.16 -1.23
N VAL A 147 -3.28 18.19 -0.92
CA VAL A 147 -2.42 18.21 0.29
C VAL A 147 -1.37 19.31 0.17
N LEU A 148 -0.82 19.54 -1.02
CA LEU A 148 0.19 20.55 -1.30
C LEU A 148 -0.42 21.96 -1.43
N ALA A 149 -1.71 22.06 -1.78
CA ALA A 149 -2.37 23.32 -2.00
C ALA A 149 -2.46 24.16 -0.71
N GLN A 150 -2.09 25.46 -0.79
CA GLN A 150 -2.23 26.41 0.31
C GLN A 150 -3.61 27.11 0.34
N GLY A 151 -4.46 26.84 -0.65
CA GLY A 151 -5.74 27.48 -0.84
C GLY A 151 -6.94 26.71 -0.31
N PHE A 152 -8.10 27.04 -0.86
CA PHE A 152 -9.39 26.45 -0.49
C PHE A 152 -9.44 24.96 -0.81
N VAL A 153 -9.81 24.16 0.20
CA VAL A 153 -10.11 22.74 0.05
C VAL A 153 -11.62 22.53 0.17
N PRO A 154 -12.28 21.91 -0.84
CA PRO A 154 -13.71 21.63 -0.78
C PRO A 154 -14.10 20.87 0.51
N HIS A 155 -15.24 21.21 1.11
CA HIS A 155 -15.66 20.68 2.41
C HIS A 155 -15.60 19.15 2.48
N LYS A 156 -16.05 18.45 1.42
CA LYS A 156 -16.02 16.97 1.31
C LYS A 156 -14.63 16.34 1.37
N HIS A 157 -13.56 17.12 1.15
CA HIS A 157 -12.18 16.64 1.14
C HIS A 157 -11.36 17.13 2.35
N ARG A 158 -11.89 18.05 3.15
CA ARG A 158 -11.12 18.69 4.25
C ARG A 158 -10.55 17.69 5.23
N THR A 159 -11.36 16.77 5.72
CA THR A 159 -10.91 15.75 6.70
C THR A 159 -9.79 14.89 6.13
N ILE A 160 -9.90 14.46 4.86
CA ILE A 160 -8.88 13.65 4.21
C ILE A 160 -7.57 14.44 4.10
N VAL A 161 -7.64 15.68 3.60
CA VAL A 161 -6.46 16.54 3.42
C VAL A 161 -5.78 16.85 4.75
N VAL A 162 -6.56 17.19 5.78
CA VAL A 162 -6.02 17.44 7.13
C VAL A 162 -5.33 16.20 7.69
N ASN A 163 -5.95 15.03 7.55
CA ASN A 163 -5.39 13.78 8.06
C ASN A 163 -4.13 13.34 7.29
N LEU A 164 -4.09 13.52 5.96
CA LEU A 164 -2.89 13.24 5.18
C LEU A 164 -1.73 14.20 5.51
N ARG A 165 -2.02 15.50 5.72
CA ARG A 165 -1.01 16.45 6.19
C ARG A 165 -0.44 16.05 7.55
N LYS A 166 -1.30 15.64 8.49
CA LYS A 166 -0.86 15.12 9.79
C LYS A 166 -0.04 13.85 9.64
N TYR A 167 -0.47 12.91 8.80
CA TYR A 167 0.28 11.69 8.52
C TYR A 167 1.69 12.00 8.00
N LEU A 168 1.80 12.86 6.98
CA LEU A 168 3.09 13.25 6.41
C LEU A 168 3.98 13.96 7.43
N GLN A 169 3.40 14.85 8.26
CA GLN A 169 4.12 15.52 9.34
C GLN A 169 4.63 14.50 10.35
N GLU A 170 3.75 13.67 10.93
CA GLU A 170 4.13 12.72 11.96
C GLU A 170 5.16 11.71 11.51
N ILE A 171 5.01 11.15 10.30
CA ILE A 171 5.98 10.16 9.80
C ILE A 171 7.32 10.78 9.42
N SER A 172 7.34 12.06 9.01
CA SER A 172 8.57 12.78 8.70
C SER A 172 9.32 13.23 9.94
N ASP A 173 8.60 13.58 11.01
CA ASP A 173 9.17 14.02 12.28
C ASP A 173 9.54 12.84 13.19
N ASP A 174 9.07 11.63 12.89
CA ASP A 174 9.35 10.44 13.70
C ASP A 174 10.85 10.07 13.61
N PRO A 175 11.61 10.12 14.71
CA PRO A 175 13.05 9.87 14.71
C PRO A 175 13.42 8.44 14.34
N ASP A 176 12.49 7.49 14.45
CA ASP A 176 12.71 6.09 14.09
C ASP A 176 12.57 5.83 12.59
N PHE A 177 11.98 6.76 11.84
CA PHE A 177 11.87 6.64 10.40
C PHE A 177 12.90 7.52 9.66
N GLN A 178 13.28 7.05 8.47
CA GLN A 178 13.87 7.86 7.43
C GLN A 178 12.86 7.97 6.30
N THR A 179 12.24 9.14 6.15
CA THR A 179 11.12 9.36 5.25
C THR A 179 11.51 10.23 4.07
N GLN A 180 11.04 9.84 2.88
CA GLN A 180 11.09 10.64 1.65
C GLN A 180 9.70 10.65 1.01
N VAL A 181 9.31 11.78 0.43
CA VAL A 181 8.11 11.89 -0.39
C VAL A 181 8.54 12.09 -1.84
N LEU A 182 8.08 11.20 -2.71
CA LEU A 182 8.44 11.15 -4.12
C LEU A 182 7.28 11.66 -4.98
N ASP A 183 7.61 12.43 -6.00
CA ASP A 183 6.64 12.92 -7.00
C ASP A 183 6.42 11.85 -8.09
N ILE A 184 5.79 10.74 -7.68
CA ILE A 184 5.43 9.61 -8.53
C ILE A 184 3.92 9.40 -8.38
N GLY A 185 3.18 9.30 -9.48
CA GLY A 185 1.73 9.15 -9.46
C GLY A 185 1.02 10.35 -8.82
N ASP A 186 0.35 10.12 -7.70
CA ASP A 186 -0.29 11.16 -6.86
C ASP A 186 0.48 11.35 -5.52
N GLY A 187 1.81 11.22 -5.58
CA GLY A 187 2.72 11.29 -4.44
C GLY A 187 2.83 9.98 -3.67
N ILE A 188 4.05 9.51 -3.48
CA ILE A 188 4.38 8.33 -2.66
C ILE A 188 5.23 8.76 -1.48
N SER A 189 4.85 8.39 -0.25
CA SER A 189 5.78 8.45 0.87
C SER A 189 6.47 7.10 1.07
N VAL A 190 7.80 7.14 1.23
CA VAL A 190 8.64 5.97 1.53
C VAL A 190 9.32 6.22 2.85
N SER A 191 9.05 5.39 3.84
CA SER A 191 9.56 5.53 5.20
C SER A 191 10.24 4.24 5.63
N LEU A 192 11.54 4.30 5.83
CA LEU A 192 12.36 3.16 6.28
C LEU A 192 12.48 3.20 7.80
N LEU A 193 12.02 2.14 8.48
CA LEU A 193 12.19 2.00 9.92
C LEU A 193 13.67 1.71 10.23
N LYS A 194 14.30 2.55 11.02
CA LYS A 194 15.70 2.35 11.43
C LYS A 194 15.84 1.05 12.22
N GLY A 195 16.84 0.27 11.88
CA GLY A 195 17.21 -0.89 12.69
C GLY A 195 17.65 -0.45 14.08
N VAL A 196 17.35 -1.27 15.10
CA VAL A 196 17.88 -1.02 16.44
C VAL A 196 19.39 -1.17 16.37
N SER A 197 20.13 -0.07 16.48
CA SER A 197 21.59 -0.14 16.68
C SER A 197 21.82 -0.92 17.98
N LYS A 198 22.32 -2.15 17.87
CA LYS A 198 22.82 -2.84 19.07
C LYS A 198 23.94 -1.97 19.63
N LYS A 199 23.67 -1.32 20.78
CA LYS A 199 24.72 -0.72 21.62
C LYS A 199 25.59 -1.81 22.23
#